data_5e91339d7117087e728bd72e8d0cd516
#
_entry.id   5e91339d7117087e728bd72e8d0cd516
#
_cell.length_a   1.000
_cell.length_b   1.000
_cell.length_c   1.000
_cell.angle_alpha   90.00
_cell.angle_beta   90.00
_cell.angle_gamma   90.00
#
_symmetry.space_group_name_H-M   'P 1'
#
loop_
_entity.id
_entity.type
_entity.pdbx_description
1 polymer ?
#
loop_
_entity_poly.entity_id
_entity_poly.type
_entity_poly.pdbx_seq_one_letter_code
_entity_poly.pdbx_strand_id
1 'polypeptide(L)'
;VGTDLMDVAEMRGVLSRQPSFRAKVFTDAERAYCDILEDPAERYAVRFAAKEAVLKALGTGLAGSALTDIEVRRAPTGKPSLHLTGRAAALAETAGIRSWLISLTHTATLAHALVAGMGDVGDEAGREVSP
;
A
#
# COMPACT_ATOMS: atom_id res chain seq x y z
N VAL A 1 12.03 3.43 -0.31
CA VAL A 1 11.09 3.86 -1.34
C VAL A 1 10.54 2.66 -2.07
N GLY A 2 9.27 2.70 -2.37
CA GLY A 2 8.61 1.66 -3.18
C GLY A 2 7.63 2.29 -4.16
N THR A 3 7.49 1.66 -5.31
CA THR A 3 6.54 2.10 -6.32
C THR A 3 5.91 0.89 -7.00
N ASP A 4 4.68 1.03 -7.43
CA ASP A 4 3.99 -0.03 -8.13
C ASP A 4 2.93 0.53 -9.08
N LEU A 5 2.66 -0.21 -10.14
CA LEU A 5 1.63 0.08 -11.11
C LEU A 5 0.63 -1.07 -11.13
N MET A 6 -0.65 -0.74 -11.26
CA MET A 6 -1.70 -1.75 -11.40
C MET A 6 -2.64 -1.34 -12.52
N ASP A 7 -2.86 -2.24 -13.46
CA ASP A 7 -3.82 -2.03 -14.53
C ASP A 7 -5.25 -2.14 -13.97
N VAL A 8 -6.06 -1.13 -14.24
CA VAL A 8 -7.42 -1.05 -13.70
C VAL A 8 -8.32 -2.16 -14.26
N ALA A 9 -8.18 -2.45 -15.56
CA ALA A 9 -8.98 -3.52 -16.18
C ALA A 9 -8.59 -4.89 -15.61
N GLU A 10 -7.32 -5.12 -15.30
CA GLU A 10 -6.88 -6.35 -14.65
C GLU A 10 -7.50 -6.49 -13.27
N MET A 11 -7.50 -5.41 -12.47
CA MET A 11 -8.16 -5.43 -11.17
C MET A 11 -9.64 -5.72 -11.29
N ARG A 12 -10.32 -5.09 -12.24
CA ARG A 12 -11.75 -5.34 -12.48
C ARG A 12 -12.01 -6.81 -12.77
N GLY A 13 -11.15 -7.43 -13.58
CA GLY A 13 -11.24 -8.85 -13.90
C GLY A 13 -11.02 -9.74 -12.67
N VAL A 14 -10.04 -9.44 -11.85
CA VAL A 14 -9.76 -10.21 -10.62
C VAL A 14 -10.94 -10.12 -9.66
N LEU A 15 -11.48 -8.92 -9.42
CA LEU A 15 -12.64 -8.72 -8.55
C LEU A 15 -13.85 -9.53 -9.01
N SER A 16 -14.02 -9.66 -10.32
CA SER A 16 -15.12 -10.42 -10.90
C SER A 16 -14.92 -11.93 -10.82
N ARG A 17 -13.70 -12.41 -11.11
CA ARG A 17 -13.40 -13.84 -11.19
C ARG A 17 -13.10 -14.50 -9.85
N GLN A 18 -12.61 -13.73 -8.88
CA GLN A 18 -12.16 -14.27 -7.59
C GLN A 18 -12.91 -13.60 -6.45
N PRO A 19 -14.09 -14.11 -6.07
CA PRO A 19 -14.89 -13.46 -5.01
C PRO A 19 -14.19 -13.31 -3.67
N SER A 20 -13.25 -14.19 -3.34
CA SER A 20 -12.52 -14.14 -2.08
C SER A 20 -11.36 -13.15 -2.08
N PHE A 21 -11.01 -12.57 -3.23
CA PHE A 21 -9.85 -11.69 -3.36
C PHE A 21 -9.97 -10.46 -2.47
N ARG A 22 -11.14 -9.82 -2.46
CA ARG A 22 -11.36 -8.62 -1.64
C ARG A 22 -11.00 -8.84 -0.18
N ALA A 23 -11.53 -9.91 0.41
CA ALA A 23 -11.34 -10.19 1.83
C ALA A 23 -9.90 -10.62 2.16
N LYS A 24 -9.20 -11.23 1.22
CA LYS A 24 -7.81 -11.66 1.43
C LYS A 24 -6.82 -10.51 1.36
N VAL A 25 -7.13 -9.49 0.58
CA VAL A 25 -6.17 -8.44 0.26
C VAL A 25 -6.48 -7.12 0.95
N PHE A 26 -7.76 -6.80 1.14
CA PHE A 26 -8.19 -5.50 1.63
C PHE A 26 -8.87 -5.62 2.99
N THR A 27 -8.63 -4.64 3.85
CA THR A 27 -9.26 -4.57 5.15
C THR A 27 -10.75 -4.23 5.02
N ASP A 28 -11.51 -4.45 6.09
CA ASP A 28 -12.93 -4.10 6.11
C ASP A 28 -13.15 -2.63 5.77
N ALA A 29 -12.32 -1.74 6.32
CA ALA A 29 -12.41 -0.31 6.07
C ALA A 29 -12.14 0.04 4.60
N GLU A 30 -11.13 -0.59 4.01
CA GLU A 30 -10.82 -0.39 2.58
C GLU A 30 -11.97 -0.86 1.71
N ARG A 31 -12.54 -2.02 2.00
CA ARG A 31 -13.67 -2.55 1.24
C ARG A 31 -14.90 -1.68 1.37
N ALA A 32 -15.21 -1.21 2.56
CA ALA A 32 -16.35 -0.31 2.79
C ALA A 32 -16.23 0.96 1.94
N TYR A 33 -15.03 1.52 1.86
CA TYR A 33 -14.79 2.72 1.06
C TYR A 33 -14.86 2.45 -0.44
N CYS A 34 -14.25 1.38 -0.90
CA CYS A 34 -14.20 1.05 -2.33
C CYS A 34 -15.57 0.65 -2.87
N ASP A 35 -16.30 -0.15 -2.13
CA ASP A 35 -17.57 -0.73 -2.59
C ASP A 35 -18.76 0.23 -2.58
N ILE A 36 -18.55 1.48 -2.15
CA ILE A 36 -19.56 2.53 -2.32
C ILE A 36 -19.81 2.77 -3.80
N LEU A 37 -18.78 2.65 -4.64
CA LEU A 37 -18.91 2.84 -6.08
C LEU A 37 -19.45 1.59 -6.76
N GLU A 38 -20.29 1.78 -7.78
CA GLU A 38 -20.78 0.67 -8.59
C GLU A 38 -19.63 -0.05 -9.32
N ASP A 39 -18.67 0.72 -9.84
CA ASP A 39 -17.43 0.16 -10.39
C ASP A 39 -16.25 0.60 -9.52
N PRO A 40 -15.85 -0.23 -8.54
CA PRO A 40 -14.81 0.15 -7.59
C PRO A 40 -13.39 -0.16 -8.05
N ALA A 41 -13.19 -0.61 -9.29
CA ALA A 41 -11.91 -1.13 -9.74
C ALA A 41 -10.75 -0.15 -9.59
N GLU A 42 -10.95 1.14 -9.88
CA GLU A 42 -9.90 2.15 -9.71
C GLU A 42 -9.46 2.28 -8.25
N ARG A 43 -10.42 2.32 -7.33
CA ARG A 43 -10.10 2.44 -5.90
C ARG A 43 -9.36 1.23 -5.38
N TYR A 44 -9.76 0.03 -5.80
CA TYR A 44 -9.04 -1.19 -5.42
C TYR A 44 -7.67 -1.25 -6.06
N ALA A 45 -7.56 -0.87 -7.32
CA ALA A 45 -6.28 -0.91 -8.04
C ALA A 45 -5.23 -0.03 -7.38
N VAL A 46 -5.58 1.21 -7.03
CA VAL A 46 -4.62 2.12 -6.43
C VAL A 46 -4.23 1.68 -5.02
N ARG A 47 -5.14 1.08 -4.27
CA ARG A 47 -4.83 0.52 -2.94
C ARG A 47 -3.96 -0.72 -3.03
N PHE A 48 -4.24 -1.58 -3.99
CA PHE A 48 -3.39 -2.73 -4.24
C PHE A 48 -1.96 -2.30 -4.61
N ALA A 49 -1.84 -1.33 -5.50
CA ALA A 49 -0.53 -0.78 -5.86
C ALA A 49 0.20 -0.22 -4.64
N ALA A 50 -0.50 0.46 -3.74
CA ALA A 50 0.09 1.00 -2.52
C ALA A 50 0.62 -0.11 -1.61
N LYS A 51 -0.12 -1.20 -1.44
CA LYS A 51 0.31 -2.35 -0.63
C LYS A 51 1.56 -2.99 -1.21
N GLU A 52 1.58 -3.21 -2.51
CA GLU A 52 2.75 -3.76 -3.21
C GLU A 52 3.96 -2.82 -3.10
N ALA A 53 3.74 -1.52 -3.22
CA ALA A 53 4.80 -0.52 -3.08
C ALA A 53 5.43 -0.57 -1.68
N VAL A 54 4.61 -0.74 -0.63
CA VAL A 54 5.12 -0.89 0.74
C VAL A 54 5.99 -2.14 0.86
N LEU A 55 5.57 -3.27 0.31
CA LEU A 55 6.35 -4.50 0.35
C LEU A 55 7.69 -4.32 -0.37
N LYS A 56 7.69 -3.62 -1.50
CA LYS A 56 8.94 -3.31 -2.21
C LYS A 56 9.85 -2.41 -1.38
N ALA A 57 9.29 -1.40 -0.71
CA ALA A 57 10.06 -0.53 0.17
C ALA A 57 10.67 -1.30 1.36
N LEU A 58 9.97 -2.31 1.85
CA LEU A 58 10.46 -3.17 2.92
C LEU A 58 11.45 -4.24 2.42
N GLY A 59 11.62 -4.36 1.12
CA GLY A 59 12.52 -5.36 0.54
C GLY A 59 11.99 -6.78 0.62
N THR A 60 10.69 -6.95 0.77
CA THR A 60 10.06 -8.26 0.86
C THR A 60 8.97 -8.41 -0.19
N GLY A 61 8.62 -9.64 -0.51
CA GLY A 61 7.50 -9.93 -1.40
C GLY A 61 6.25 -10.34 -0.62
N LEU A 62 5.28 -10.91 -1.34
CA LEU A 62 4.02 -11.36 -0.75
C LEU A 62 4.22 -12.37 0.39
N ALA A 63 5.29 -13.15 0.33
CA ALA A 63 5.59 -14.13 1.38
C ALA A 63 5.98 -13.47 2.70
N GLY A 64 6.34 -12.20 2.69
CA GLY A 64 6.82 -11.50 3.88
C GLY A 64 5.71 -11.01 4.80
N SER A 65 4.52 -10.81 4.29
CA SER A 65 3.42 -10.22 5.08
C SER A 65 2.08 -10.43 4.40
N ALA A 66 1.02 -10.39 5.19
CA ALA A 66 -0.34 -10.37 4.65
C ALA A 66 -0.64 -8.96 4.12
N LEU A 67 -1.31 -8.87 2.98
CA LEU A 67 -1.66 -7.58 2.41
C LEU A 67 -2.66 -6.80 3.28
N THR A 68 -3.46 -7.49 4.07
CA THR A 68 -4.36 -6.85 5.05
C THR A 68 -3.62 -6.21 6.22
N ASP A 69 -2.34 -6.50 6.40
CA ASP A 69 -1.51 -5.81 7.40
C ASP A 69 -1.12 -4.40 6.97
N ILE A 70 -1.40 -4.05 5.72
CA ILE A 70 -1.08 -2.74 5.15
C ILE A 70 -2.41 -2.08 4.75
N GLU A 71 -2.83 -1.07 5.49
CA GLU A 71 -4.09 -0.40 5.22
C GLU A 71 -3.86 1.01 4.68
N VAL A 72 -4.51 1.33 3.58
CA VAL A 72 -4.56 2.69 3.06
C VAL A 72 -5.78 3.38 3.67
N ARG A 73 -5.52 4.45 4.40
CA ARG A 73 -6.56 5.29 5.01
C ARG A 73 -6.68 6.60 4.27
N ARG A 74 -7.82 7.22 4.37
CA ARG A 74 -8.08 8.49 3.72
C ARG A 74 -8.70 9.45 4.72
N ALA A 75 -8.04 10.60 4.92
CA ALA A 75 -8.57 11.66 5.76
C ALA A 75 -9.79 12.32 5.08
N PRO A 76 -10.64 13.04 5.84
CA PRO A 76 -11.75 13.79 5.24
C PRO A 76 -11.32 14.75 4.14
N THR A 77 -10.08 15.26 4.20
CA THR A 77 -9.50 16.12 3.16
C THR A 77 -9.17 15.37 1.88
N GLY A 78 -9.22 14.04 1.90
CA GLY A 78 -8.82 13.20 0.79
C GLY A 78 -7.37 12.74 0.84
N LYS A 79 -6.58 13.23 1.79
CA LYS A 79 -5.17 12.87 1.90
C LYS A 79 -5.02 11.39 2.32
N PRO A 80 -4.26 10.59 1.54
CA PRO A 80 -4.02 9.20 1.91
C PRO A 80 -2.95 9.08 2.99
N SER A 81 -3.04 8.03 3.79
CA SER A 81 -2.02 7.63 4.75
C SER A 81 -1.94 6.12 4.83
N LEU A 82 -0.86 5.61 5.39
CA LEU A 82 -0.64 4.19 5.58
C LEU A 82 -0.71 3.84 7.07
N HIS A 83 -1.34 2.71 7.35
CA HIS A 83 -1.36 2.14 8.69
C HIS A 83 -0.95 0.67 8.58
N LEU A 84 0.16 0.32 9.21
CA LEU A 84 0.69 -1.03 9.19
C LEU A 84 0.43 -1.72 10.51
N THR A 85 0.08 -3.00 10.43
CA THR A 85 -0.12 -3.88 11.59
C THR A 85 0.64 -5.18 11.36
N GLY A 86 0.61 -6.07 12.34
CA GLY A 86 1.13 -7.42 12.21
C GLY A 86 2.58 -7.47 11.74
N ARG A 87 2.85 -8.38 10.83
CA ARG A 87 4.21 -8.59 10.32
C ARG A 87 4.75 -7.40 9.54
N ALA A 88 3.89 -6.71 8.79
CA ALA A 88 4.33 -5.52 8.05
C ALA A 88 4.84 -4.44 9.01
N ALA A 89 4.14 -4.21 10.12
CA ALA A 89 4.57 -3.27 11.15
C ALA A 89 5.90 -3.70 11.77
N ALA A 90 6.07 -4.98 12.05
CA ALA A 90 7.30 -5.52 12.61
C ALA A 90 8.49 -5.35 11.66
N LEU A 91 8.28 -5.61 10.38
CA LEU A 91 9.31 -5.43 9.36
C LEU A 91 9.70 -3.96 9.22
N ALA A 92 8.74 -3.05 9.26
CA ALA A 92 9.01 -1.61 9.20
C ALA A 92 9.82 -1.15 10.43
N GLU A 93 9.46 -1.61 11.60
CA GLU A 93 10.20 -1.30 12.84
C GLU A 93 11.64 -1.80 12.75
N THR A 94 11.85 -3.03 12.32
CA THR A 94 13.18 -3.59 12.15
C THR A 94 14.01 -2.79 11.14
N ALA A 95 13.37 -2.25 10.11
CA ALA A 95 14.03 -1.41 9.10
C ALA A 95 14.28 0.02 9.59
N GLY A 96 13.82 0.39 10.78
CA GLY A 96 14.00 1.73 11.33
C GLY A 96 12.99 2.75 10.76
N ILE A 97 11.92 2.28 10.16
CA ILE A 97 10.91 3.17 9.58
C ILE A 97 9.93 3.60 10.66
N ARG A 98 9.78 4.92 10.80
CA ARG A 98 8.93 5.53 11.83
C ARG A 98 7.68 6.17 11.25
N SER A 99 7.72 6.56 10.01
CA SER A 99 6.59 7.17 9.32
C SER A 99 6.63 6.86 7.85
N TRP A 100 5.52 7.08 7.17
CA TRP A 100 5.39 6.82 5.74
C TRP A 100 4.87 8.03 5.02
N LEU A 101 5.44 8.29 3.85
CA LEU A 101 4.87 9.21 2.87
C LEU A 101 4.25 8.37 1.76
N ILE A 102 3.11 8.79 1.27
CA ILE A 102 2.41 8.07 0.21
C ILE A 102 1.85 9.06 -0.80
N SER A 103 1.97 8.73 -2.07
CA SER A 103 1.35 9.46 -3.16
C SER A 103 0.65 8.46 -4.07
N LEU A 104 -0.62 8.71 -4.34
CA LEU A 104 -1.45 7.87 -5.18
C LEU A 104 -1.91 8.67 -6.39
N THR A 105 -1.88 8.06 -7.56
CA THR A 105 -2.41 8.68 -8.77
C THR A 105 -3.01 7.61 -9.67
N HIS A 106 -3.94 8.01 -10.51
CA HIS A 106 -4.56 7.08 -11.44
C HIS A 106 -5.10 7.81 -12.67
N THR A 107 -5.19 7.05 -13.73
CA THR A 107 -5.97 7.39 -14.92
C THR A 107 -7.13 6.41 -15.01
N ALA A 108 -7.89 6.47 -16.09
CA ALA A 108 -8.96 5.49 -16.31
C ALA A 108 -8.41 4.06 -16.46
N THR A 109 -7.15 3.90 -16.84
CA THR A 109 -6.56 2.59 -17.17
C THR A 109 -5.45 2.13 -16.22
N LEU A 110 -4.77 3.05 -15.55
CA LEU A 110 -3.64 2.72 -14.68
C LEU A 110 -3.76 3.36 -13.31
N ALA A 111 -3.36 2.62 -12.29
CA ALA A 111 -3.19 3.12 -10.93
C ALA A 111 -1.71 3.04 -10.56
N HIS A 112 -1.21 4.06 -9.87
CA HIS A 112 0.19 4.15 -9.46
C HIS A 112 0.28 4.55 -7.99
N ALA A 113 1.19 3.94 -7.27
CA ALA A 113 1.50 4.30 -5.89
C ALA A 113 3.00 4.49 -5.73
N LEU A 114 3.36 5.52 -4.98
CA LEU A 114 4.72 5.76 -4.54
C LEU A 114 4.70 5.90 -3.02
N VAL A 115 5.57 5.17 -2.34
CA VAL A 115 5.70 5.25 -0.88
C VAL A 115 7.15 5.47 -0.49
N ALA A 116 7.36 6.16 0.62
CA ALA A 116 8.68 6.33 1.21
C ALA A 116 8.57 6.08 2.71
N GLY A 117 9.37 5.14 3.20
CA GLY A 117 9.52 4.92 4.64
C GLY A 117 10.58 5.87 5.19
N MET A 118 10.26 6.57 6.26
CA MET A 118 11.13 7.56 6.86
C MET A 118 11.60 7.10 8.23
N GLY A 119 12.92 7.19 8.46
CA GLY A 119 13.51 6.89 9.74
C GLY A 119 13.96 8.13 10.50
N ASP A 120 14.69 7.92 11.59
CA ASP A 120 15.25 9.02 12.35
C ASP A 120 16.44 9.62 11.61
N VAL A 121 16.53 10.94 11.60
CA VAL A 121 17.62 11.67 10.95
C VAL A 121 18.98 11.27 11.52
N GLY A 122 19.06 11.05 12.83
CA GLY A 122 20.29 10.61 13.46
C GLY A 122 20.79 9.26 12.97
N ASP A 123 19.88 8.31 12.74
CA ASP A 123 20.22 6.99 12.22
C ASP A 123 20.73 7.07 10.80
N GLU A 124 20.11 7.91 9.99
CA GLU A 124 20.54 8.10 8.62
C GLU A 124 21.93 8.73 8.53
N ALA A 125 22.19 9.74 9.34
CA ALA A 125 23.49 10.37 9.41
C ALA A 125 24.58 9.36 9.79
N GLY A 126 24.28 8.47 10.72
CA GLY A 126 25.22 7.42 11.12
C GLY A 126 25.50 6.43 10.00
N ARG A 127 24.52 6.12 9.20
CA ARG A 127 24.69 5.19 8.09
C ARG A 127 25.44 5.79 6.91
N GLU A 128 25.24 7.08 6.66
CA GLU A 128 25.86 7.76 5.53
C GLU A 128 27.38 7.81 5.62
N VAL A 129 27.94 7.83 6.81
CA VAL A 129 29.37 7.85 6.99
C VAL A 129 30.00 6.47 6.87
N SER A 130 29.24 5.47 6.54
CA SER A 130 29.67 4.08 6.40
C SER A 130 29.44 3.58 4.98
N PRO A 131 30.11 4.14 3.99
CA PRO A 131 29.93 3.71 2.61
C PRO A 131 30.43 2.29 2.38
#